data_f695d95c8d4bece987ee01783306496a
#
_entry.id   f695d95c8d4bece987ee01783306496a
#
_cell.length_a   1.000
_cell.length_b   1.000
_cell.length_c   1.000
_cell.angle_alpha   90.00
_cell.angle_beta   90.00
_cell.angle_gamma   90.00
#
_symmetry.space_group_name_H-M   'P 1'
#
loop_
_entity.id
_entity.type
_entity.pdbx_description
1 polymer ?
#
loop_
_entity_poly.entity_id
_entity_poly.type
_entity_poly.pdbx_seq_one_letter_code
_entity_poly.pdbx_strand_id
1 'polypeptide(L)'
;MRFFLYICGPKWLHKWLPVRSASRGITKKAFKMPKVRTNSSAKKRFKVTGTGKITFQKAFKRHILTKKSKKRKRVMAKKGEVSQANLDFVKRLLRLK
;
A
#
# COMPACT_ATOMS: atom_id res chain seq x y z
N MET A 1 -42.08 74.66 -22.40
CA MET A 1 -41.74 73.51 -23.18
C MET A 1 -41.02 72.46 -22.27
N ARG A 2 -41.69 71.37 -21.98
CA ARG A 2 -41.22 70.35 -21.04
C ARG A 2 -40.70 69.19 -21.84
N PHE A 3 -39.39 69.00 -21.86
CA PHE A 3 -38.78 67.81 -22.42
C PHE A 3 -38.72 66.69 -21.36
N PHE A 4 -39.60 65.73 -21.54
CA PHE A 4 -39.57 64.49 -20.77
C PHE A 4 -38.47 63.58 -21.34
N LEU A 5 -37.36 63.54 -20.67
CA LEU A 5 -36.33 62.56 -20.98
C LEU A 5 -36.69 61.25 -20.29
N TYR A 6 -37.27 60.36 -21.06
CA TYR A 6 -37.41 58.95 -20.67
C TYR A 6 -36.00 58.28 -20.70
N ILE A 7 -35.38 58.23 -19.56
CA ILE A 7 -34.20 57.41 -19.40
C ILE A 7 -34.66 55.97 -19.27
N CYS A 8 -34.69 55.27 -20.41
CA CYS A 8 -34.87 53.83 -20.46
C CYS A 8 -33.59 53.18 -19.95
N GLY A 9 -33.54 52.90 -18.65
CA GLY A 9 -32.45 52.15 -18.04
C GLY A 9 -32.41 50.71 -18.58
N PRO A 10 -31.25 50.22 -18.94
CA PRO A 10 -31.16 48.86 -19.51
C PRO A 10 -31.59 47.82 -18.49
N LYS A 11 -32.60 47.06 -18.85
CA LYS A 11 -33.18 45.93 -18.05
C LYS A 11 -32.24 44.77 -17.83
N TRP A 12 -30.95 44.98 -17.98
CA TRP A 12 -29.97 43.90 -17.90
C TRP A 12 -29.25 43.82 -16.56
N LEU A 13 -29.51 44.72 -15.63
CA LEU A 13 -28.72 44.82 -14.39
C LEU A 13 -29.15 43.90 -13.24
N HIS A 14 -30.26 43.18 -13.33
CA HIS A 14 -30.65 42.30 -12.23
C HIS A 14 -30.36 40.81 -12.50
N LYS A 15 -29.54 40.48 -13.49
CA LYS A 15 -29.10 39.10 -13.69
C LYS A 15 -27.77 38.77 -13.02
N TRP A 16 -27.22 39.69 -12.24
CA TRP A 16 -26.14 39.38 -11.33
C TRP A 16 -26.72 38.98 -9.95
N LEU A 17 -27.47 37.89 -9.94
CA LEU A 17 -27.69 37.19 -8.68
C LEU A 17 -26.28 36.74 -8.21
N PRO A 18 -25.91 37.08 -6.95
CA PRO A 18 -24.69 36.51 -6.42
C PRO A 18 -24.79 35.00 -6.56
N VAL A 19 -23.88 34.44 -7.35
CA VAL A 19 -23.67 32.99 -7.35
C VAL A 19 -23.48 32.65 -5.89
N ARG A 20 -24.51 32.07 -5.28
CA ARG A 20 -24.38 31.43 -3.99
C ARG A 20 -23.16 30.52 -4.16
N SER A 21 -22.05 30.94 -3.61
CA SER A 21 -20.93 30.07 -3.39
C SER A 21 -21.50 28.95 -2.53
N ALA A 22 -21.99 27.91 -3.20
CA ALA A 22 -22.16 26.64 -2.55
C ALA A 22 -20.75 26.32 -2.07
N SER A 23 -20.46 26.70 -0.84
CA SER A 23 -19.39 26.12 -0.07
C SER A 23 -19.68 24.63 -0.12
N ARG A 24 -19.18 24.00 -1.17
CA ARG A 24 -19.08 22.54 -1.19
C ARG A 24 -18.26 22.22 0.05
N GLY A 25 -19.01 21.91 1.12
CA GLY A 25 -18.39 21.44 2.33
C GLY A 25 -17.45 20.33 1.90
N ILE A 26 -16.16 20.62 1.93
CA ILE A 26 -15.13 19.62 1.79
C ILE A 26 -15.36 18.74 3.00
N THR A 27 -16.21 17.74 2.83
CA THR A 27 -16.31 16.67 3.80
C THR A 27 -14.90 16.10 3.84
N LYS A 28 -14.16 16.48 4.89
CA LYS A 28 -12.87 15.88 5.21
C LYS A 28 -13.18 14.40 5.39
N LYS A 29 -13.12 13.61 4.29
CA LYS A 29 -13.13 12.16 4.39
C LYS A 29 -11.99 11.86 5.35
N ALA A 30 -12.36 11.45 6.56
CA ALA A 30 -11.38 11.03 7.55
C ALA A 30 -10.47 10.04 6.84
N PHE A 31 -9.21 10.41 6.64
CA PHE A 31 -8.24 9.59 5.92
C PHE A 31 -7.99 8.37 6.81
N LYS A 32 -8.82 7.35 6.63
CA LYS A 32 -8.68 6.09 7.36
C LYS A 32 -7.39 5.44 6.89
N MET A 33 -6.35 5.55 7.69
CA MET A 33 -5.07 4.88 7.43
C MET A 33 -5.33 3.39 7.24
N PRO A 34 -5.02 2.82 6.07
CA PRO A 34 -5.19 1.39 5.85
C PRO A 34 -4.25 0.62 6.79
N LYS A 35 -4.73 -0.47 7.37
CA LYS A 35 -3.90 -1.35 8.20
C LYS A 35 -2.77 -1.92 7.34
N VAL A 36 -1.55 -1.78 7.82
CA VAL A 36 -0.37 -2.34 7.16
C VAL A 36 -0.41 -3.87 7.30
N ARG A 37 -0.46 -4.57 6.17
CA ARG A 37 -0.48 -6.03 6.14
C ARG A 37 0.90 -6.57 5.79
N THR A 38 1.25 -7.72 6.36
CA THR A 38 2.44 -8.49 5.98
C THR A 38 2.27 -9.06 4.58
N ASN A 39 3.38 -9.21 3.85
CA ASN A 39 3.37 -9.88 2.55
C ASN A 39 3.07 -11.38 2.76
N SER A 40 1.96 -11.85 2.19
CA SER A 40 1.51 -13.25 2.35
C SER A 40 2.51 -14.27 1.78
N SER A 41 3.16 -13.94 0.68
CA SER A 41 4.19 -14.78 0.07
C SER A 41 5.44 -14.89 0.95
N ALA A 42 5.85 -13.80 1.58
CA ALA A 42 6.97 -13.80 2.52
C ALA A 42 6.62 -14.60 3.78
N LYS A 43 5.41 -14.44 4.34
CA LYS A 43 4.96 -15.20 5.51
C LYS A 43 4.98 -16.71 5.28
N LYS A 44 4.67 -17.17 4.07
CA LYS A 44 4.70 -18.61 3.72
C LYS A 44 6.12 -19.17 3.59
N ARG A 45 7.11 -18.34 3.25
CA ARG A 45 8.49 -18.79 2.96
C ARG A 45 9.45 -18.60 4.12
N PHE A 46 9.28 -17.55 4.89
CA PHE A 46 10.17 -17.18 6.00
C PHE A 46 9.52 -17.49 7.34
N LYS A 47 10.32 -17.96 8.28
CA LYS A 47 9.92 -18.19 9.67
C LYS A 47 10.90 -17.48 10.60
N VAL A 48 10.37 -16.80 11.59
CA VAL A 48 11.16 -16.16 12.64
C VAL A 48 11.34 -17.14 13.78
N THR A 49 12.56 -17.29 14.26
CA THR A 49 12.88 -18.10 15.44
C THR A 49 12.69 -17.27 16.71
N GLY A 50 12.57 -17.91 17.87
CA GLY A 50 12.48 -17.22 19.16
C GLY A 50 13.68 -16.32 19.47
N THR A 51 14.85 -16.59 18.88
CA THR A 51 16.06 -15.76 18.99
C THR A 51 16.10 -14.61 17.98
N GLY A 52 15.02 -14.37 17.21
CA GLY A 52 14.95 -13.30 16.22
C GLY A 52 15.60 -13.58 14.86
N LYS A 53 16.21 -14.75 14.68
CA LYS A 53 16.79 -15.14 13.38
C LYS A 53 15.68 -15.51 12.39
N ILE A 54 15.85 -15.13 11.12
CA ILE A 54 14.90 -15.45 10.06
C ILE A 54 15.42 -16.63 9.26
N THR A 55 14.62 -17.69 9.20
CA THR A 55 14.96 -18.92 8.51
C THR A 55 14.04 -19.17 7.33
N PHE A 56 14.54 -19.86 6.31
CA PHE A 56 13.77 -20.26 5.14
C PHE A 56 14.06 -21.71 4.74
N GLN A 57 13.15 -22.31 3.99
CA GLN A 57 13.38 -23.64 3.42
C GLN A 57 14.20 -23.54 2.14
N LYS A 58 15.27 -24.33 2.06
CA LYS A 58 16.10 -24.40 0.86
C LYS A 58 15.31 -24.93 -0.34
N ALA A 59 15.63 -24.41 -1.51
CA ALA A 59 15.05 -24.85 -2.77
C ALA A 59 15.48 -26.30 -3.13
N PHE A 60 14.89 -26.86 -4.18
CA PHE A 60 15.23 -28.16 -4.79
C PHE A 60 14.98 -29.44 -3.96
N LYS A 61 14.23 -29.34 -2.85
CA LYS A 61 13.83 -30.53 -2.08
C LYS A 61 12.38 -30.97 -2.32
N ARG A 62 11.63 -30.33 -3.19
CA ARG A 62 10.18 -30.56 -3.33
C ARG A 62 9.83 -31.72 -4.28
N HIS A 63 10.66 -31.96 -5.31
CA HIS A 63 10.40 -32.98 -6.32
C HIS A 63 11.72 -33.49 -6.93
N ILE A 64 11.63 -34.51 -7.77
CA ILE A 64 12.80 -35.17 -8.41
C ILE A 64 13.81 -35.63 -7.35
N LEU A 65 13.33 -36.34 -6.35
CA LEU A 65 14.17 -36.80 -5.22
C LEU A 65 14.88 -38.12 -5.44
N THR A 66 14.37 -38.94 -6.35
CA THR A 66 14.87 -40.30 -6.62
C THR A 66 16.33 -40.28 -7.06
N LYS A 67 16.67 -39.41 -8.01
CA LYS A 67 18.03 -39.30 -8.53
C LYS A 67 19.01 -38.51 -7.67
N LYS A 68 18.55 -37.92 -6.56
CA LYS A 68 19.40 -37.15 -5.66
C LYS A 68 20.00 -38.04 -4.59
N SER A 69 21.32 -37.93 -4.38
CA SER A 69 22.02 -38.67 -3.34
C SER A 69 21.49 -38.37 -1.94
N LYS A 70 21.60 -39.33 -1.02
CA LYS A 70 21.18 -39.19 0.38
C LYS A 70 21.86 -38.01 1.05
N LYS A 71 23.15 -37.75 0.81
CA LYS A 71 23.90 -36.61 1.34
C LYS A 71 23.29 -35.29 0.90
N ARG A 72 23.01 -35.12 -0.40
CA ARG A 72 22.41 -33.93 -0.96
C ARG A 72 20.98 -33.65 -0.39
N LYS A 73 20.18 -34.72 -0.26
CA LYS A 73 18.84 -34.62 0.34
C LYS A 73 18.89 -34.16 1.81
N ARG A 74 19.85 -34.62 2.60
CA ARG A 74 20.05 -34.20 3.99
C ARG A 74 20.43 -32.71 4.09
N VAL A 75 21.37 -32.25 3.27
CA VAL A 75 21.80 -30.83 3.24
C VAL A 75 20.64 -29.92 2.86
N MET A 76 19.80 -30.33 1.92
CA MET A 76 18.62 -29.56 1.49
C MET A 76 17.48 -29.60 2.52
N ALA A 77 17.47 -30.54 3.45
CA ALA A 77 16.50 -30.62 4.53
C ALA A 77 16.75 -29.57 5.60
N LYS A 78 17.99 -29.16 5.80
CA LYS A 78 18.34 -28.12 6.78
C LYS A 78 17.80 -26.78 6.33
N LYS A 79 17.18 -26.03 7.27
CA LYS A 79 16.76 -24.66 7.01
C LYS A 79 17.98 -23.78 6.75
N GLY A 80 17.85 -22.83 5.86
CA GLY A 80 18.84 -21.78 5.65
C GLY A 80 18.51 -20.55 6.51
N GLU A 81 19.52 -19.81 6.94
CA GLU A 81 19.35 -18.50 7.55
C GLU A 81 19.44 -17.43 6.45
N VAL A 82 18.70 -16.35 6.61
CA VAL A 82 18.76 -15.21 5.69
C VAL A 82 20.07 -14.47 5.90
N SER A 83 20.80 -14.19 4.82
CA SER A 83 22.05 -13.42 4.89
C SER A 83 21.79 -12.00 5.41
N GLN A 84 22.80 -11.43 6.07
CA GLN A 84 22.73 -10.09 6.65
C GLN A 84 22.29 -9.02 5.63
N ALA A 85 22.82 -9.10 4.42
CA ALA A 85 22.47 -8.15 3.34
C ALA A 85 20.96 -8.11 3.01
N ASN A 86 20.26 -9.24 3.10
CA ASN A 86 18.85 -9.36 2.77
C ASN A 86 17.93 -9.29 4.00
N LEU A 87 18.50 -9.25 5.20
CA LEU A 87 17.75 -9.36 6.44
C LEU A 87 16.76 -8.21 6.61
N ASP A 88 17.19 -6.97 6.37
CA ASP A 88 16.35 -5.79 6.51
C ASP A 88 15.20 -5.75 5.48
N PHE A 89 15.47 -6.22 4.27
CA PHE A 89 14.43 -6.36 3.27
C PHE A 89 13.34 -7.35 3.71
N VAL A 90 13.75 -8.51 4.19
CA VAL A 90 12.82 -9.56 4.67
C VAL A 90 12.06 -9.09 5.93
N LYS A 91 12.72 -8.39 6.86
CA LYS A 91 12.06 -7.77 8.03
C LYS A 91 10.95 -6.81 7.58
N ARG A 92 11.21 -5.95 6.58
CA ARG A 92 10.19 -5.04 6.03
C ARG A 92 9.01 -5.79 5.44
N LEU A 93 9.22 -6.88 4.70
CA LEU A 93 8.16 -7.70 4.13
C LEU A 93 7.31 -8.38 5.21
N LEU A 94 7.93 -8.82 6.29
CA LEU A 94 7.27 -9.45 7.44
C LEU A 94 6.71 -8.44 8.44
N ARG A 95 7.01 -7.14 8.26
CA ARG A 95 6.63 -6.07 9.19
C ARG A 95 7.14 -6.29 10.61
N LEU A 96 8.33 -6.85 10.74
CA LEU A 96 9.03 -6.93 12.01
C LEU A 96 9.70 -5.59 12.32
N LYS A 97 9.64 -5.20 13.58
CA LYS A 97 10.36 -4.01 14.10
C LYS A 97 11.81 -4.34 14.36
#